data_ec86b5f78a8c43c68d0cf6ffea5ae03b
#
_entry.id   ec86b5f78a8c43c68d0cf6ffea5ae03b
#
_cell.length_a   1.000
_cell.length_b   1.000
_cell.length_c   1.000
_cell.angle_alpha   90.00
_cell.angle_beta   90.00
_cell.angle_gamma   90.00
#
_symmetry.space_group_name_H-M   'P 1'
#
loop_
_entity.id
_entity.type
_entity.pdbx_description
1 polymer ?
#
loop_
_entity_poly.entity_id
_entity_poly.type
_entity_poly.pdbx_seq_one_letter_code
_entity_poly.pdbx_strand_id
1 'polypeptide(L)'
;MERTLSGVESQLVLELEWDKKRIVTIDDVARILRCRRNEARVIAHRLEKKRWLERLRRNRYLFIPAERGEMGVPTMNPLLVGSLLVEPYYYSYSTSNAHYGFSTQMRPTLYLATTKTRRSFRWRNSQFRFVTLSRHKFFGFQEVEVLGVKVNMAEPEKTVVDSVDKLKYAGGVQEVLAVICNGLRKVDAERLVEYARRMRNHSLIQRMGYLIDVLLNEGVASFPEDERERLLPHVGKAAIYLDPAGEKSGRLDKAWRVIGNVPRSELLSEVQIR
;
A
#
# COMPACT_ATOMS: atom_id res chain seq x y z
N MET A 1 3.12 -35.54 -1.55
CA MET A 1 2.85 -35.66 -3.02
C MET A 1 4.08 -35.08 -3.69
N GLU A 2 4.81 -35.93 -4.41
CA GLU A 2 6.07 -35.54 -5.04
C GLU A 2 5.87 -34.51 -6.15
N ARG A 3 6.81 -33.56 -6.29
CA ARG A 3 6.85 -32.55 -7.37
C ARG A 3 7.40 -33.14 -8.69
N THR A 4 7.01 -34.38 -9.03
CA THR A 4 7.42 -35.04 -10.26
C THR A 4 6.83 -34.36 -11.50
N LEU A 5 7.57 -34.28 -12.59
CA LEU A 5 7.17 -33.65 -13.84
C LEU A 5 7.16 -34.66 -14.98
N SER A 6 6.17 -34.60 -15.87
CA SER A 6 6.22 -35.24 -17.18
C SER A 6 7.09 -34.41 -18.14
N GLY A 7 7.48 -34.97 -19.29
CA GLY A 7 8.32 -34.25 -20.25
C GLY A 7 7.74 -32.90 -20.69
N VAL A 8 6.44 -32.84 -20.94
CA VAL A 8 5.73 -31.58 -21.31
C VAL A 8 5.69 -30.60 -20.15
N GLU A 9 5.49 -31.07 -18.92
CA GLU A 9 5.49 -30.24 -17.73
C GLU A 9 6.89 -29.70 -17.43
N SER A 10 7.94 -30.55 -17.63
CA SER A 10 9.33 -30.13 -17.48
C SER A 10 9.72 -29.02 -18.46
N GLN A 11 9.30 -29.14 -19.73
CA GLN A 11 9.53 -28.10 -20.73
C GLN A 11 8.92 -26.77 -20.28
N LEU A 12 7.69 -26.76 -19.80
CA LEU A 12 7.03 -25.53 -19.30
C LEU A 12 7.77 -24.95 -18.11
N VAL A 13 8.12 -25.78 -17.14
CA VAL A 13 8.79 -25.33 -15.89
C VAL A 13 10.16 -24.72 -16.21
N LEU A 14 10.96 -25.37 -17.04
CA LEU A 14 12.29 -24.88 -17.45
C LEU A 14 12.20 -23.53 -18.18
N GLU A 15 11.23 -23.38 -19.08
CA GLU A 15 11.01 -22.12 -19.79
C GLU A 15 10.58 -20.99 -18.85
N LEU A 16 9.69 -21.29 -17.88
CA LEU A 16 9.25 -20.32 -16.87
C LEU A 16 10.41 -19.91 -15.92
N GLU A 17 11.30 -20.83 -15.59
CA GLU A 17 12.50 -20.53 -14.80
C GLU A 17 13.51 -19.69 -15.60
N TRP A 18 13.75 -20.04 -16.85
CA TRP A 18 14.63 -19.29 -17.75
C TRP A 18 14.18 -17.84 -17.92
N ASP A 19 12.89 -17.65 -18.20
CA ASP A 19 12.27 -16.34 -18.36
C ASP A 19 12.08 -15.58 -17.03
N LYS A 20 12.42 -16.20 -15.89
CA LYS A 20 12.14 -15.69 -14.53
C LYS A 20 10.68 -15.26 -14.35
N LYS A 21 9.78 -15.91 -15.06
CA LYS A 21 8.37 -15.55 -15.13
C LYS A 21 7.63 -16.08 -13.91
N ARG A 22 7.14 -15.18 -13.06
CA ARG A 22 6.41 -15.55 -11.82
C ARG A 22 4.90 -15.62 -11.98
N ILE A 23 4.31 -14.81 -12.85
CA ILE A 23 2.89 -14.90 -13.19
C ILE A 23 2.71 -15.61 -14.53
N VAL A 24 1.92 -16.66 -14.49
CA VAL A 24 1.64 -17.53 -15.65
C VAL A 24 0.16 -17.47 -15.95
N THR A 25 -0.19 -17.19 -17.21
CA THR A 25 -1.56 -17.26 -17.71
C THR A 25 -1.76 -18.55 -18.52
N ILE A 26 -3.01 -18.96 -18.72
CA ILE A 26 -3.30 -20.09 -19.61
C ILE A 26 -2.80 -19.83 -21.04
N ASP A 27 -2.82 -18.56 -21.47
CA ASP A 27 -2.32 -18.18 -22.80
C ASP A 27 -0.79 -18.28 -22.87
N ASP A 28 -0.08 -18.03 -21.77
CA ASP A 28 1.38 -18.30 -21.72
C ASP A 28 1.68 -19.79 -21.84
N VAL A 29 0.96 -20.63 -21.11
CA VAL A 29 1.11 -22.09 -21.18
C VAL A 29 0.85 -22.59 -22.60
N ALA A 30 -0.24 -22.12 -23.23
CA ALA A 30 -0.58 -22.51 -24.61
C ALA A 30 0.50 -22.08 -25.62
N ARG A 31 1.07 -20.88 -25.45
CA ARG A 31 2.13 -20.35 -26.29
C ARG A 31 3.45 -21.11 -26.14
N ILE A 32 3.88 -21.33 -24.88
CA ILE A 32 5.14 -22.02 -24.56
C ILE A 32 5.11 -23.46 -25.07
N LEU A 33 4.00 -24.18 -24.84
CA LEU A 33 3.86 -25.58 -25.22
C LEU A 33 3.30 -25.79 -26.63
N ARG A 34 3.00 -24.71 -27.36
CA ARG A 34 2.37 -24.74 -28.69
C ARG A 34 1.15 -25.66 -28.75
N CYS A 35 0.28 -25.61 -27.72
CA CYS A 35 -0.89 -26.45 -27.57
C CYS A 35 -2.19 -25.62 -27.53
N ARG A 36 -3.34 -26.29 -27.65
CA ARG A 36 -4.64 -25.65 -27.56
C ARG A 36 -4.91 -25.16 -26.14
N ARG A 37 -5.69 -24.09 -26.02
CA ARG A 37 -6.01 -23.47 -24.72
C ARG A 37 -6.64 -24.44 -23.70
N ASN A 38 -7.43 -25.42 -24.17
CA ASN A 38 -8.01 -26.43 -23.30
C ASN A 38 -6.95 -27.40 -22.74
N GLU A 39 -5.99 -27.81 -23.55
CA GLU A 39 -4.87 -28.64 -23.13
C GLU A 39 -3.97 -27.87 -22.12
N ALA A 40 -3.71 -26.59 -22.39
CA ALA A 40 -3.01 -25.70 -21.48
C ALA A 40 -3.67 -25.61 -20.08
N ARG A 41 -5.02 -25.60 -20.03
CA ARG A 41 -5.75 -25.64 -18.76
C ARG A 41 -5.54 -26.93 -17.98
N VAL A 42 -5.53 -28.06 -18.68
CA VAL A 42 -5.30 -29.38 -18.06
C VAL A 42 -3.88 -29.45 -17.49
N ILE A 43 -2.89 -29.00 -18.27
CA ILE A 43 -1.49 -28.99 -17.84
C ILE A 43 -1.33 -28.05 -16.62
N ALA A 44 -1.86 -26.84 -16.68
CA ALA A 44 -1.82 -25.90 -15.56
C ALA A 44 -2.46 -26.48 -14.29
N HIS A 45 -3.60 -27.18 -14.43
CA HIS A 45 -4.26 -27.82 -13.29
C HIS A 45 -3.42 -29.00 -12.70
N ARG A 46 -2.75 -29.78 -13.54
CA ARG A 46 -1.84 -30.83 -13.09
C ARG A 46 -0.67 -30.23 -12.31
N LEU A 47 -0.06 -29.16 -12.83
CA LEU A 47 1.03 -28.44 -12.16
C LEU A 47 0.57 -27.77 -10.86
N GLU A 48 -0.69 -27.30 -10.79
CA GLU A 48 -1.29 -26.80 -9.55
C GLU A 48 -1.37 -27.91 -8.49
N LYS A 49 -1.85 -29.10 -8.85
CA LYS A 49 -1.87 -30.28 -7.98
C LYS A 49 -0.49 -30.71 -7.51
N LYS A 50 0.50 -30.60 -8.37
CA LYS A 50 1.91 -30.92 -8.07
C LYS A 50 2.66 -29.75 -7.38
N ARG A 51 2.00 -28.66 -7.03
CA ARG A 51 2.56 -27.48 -6.34
C ARG A 51 3.67 -26.75 -7.12
N TRP A 52 3.67 -26.85 -8.44
CA TRP A 52 4.50 -26.01 -9.31
C TRP A 52 3.82 -24.70 -9.69
N LEU A 53 2.48 -24.70 -9.68
CA LEU A 53 1.67 -23.53 -9.86
C LEU A 53 0.73 -23.36 -8.65
N GLU A 54 0.48 -22.14 -8.25
CA GLU A 54 -0.56 -21.79 -7.29
C GLU A 54 -1.57 -20.85 -7.96
N ARG A 55 -2.84 -21.20 -7.86
CA ARG A 55 -3.89 -20.42 -8.51
C ARG A 55 -4.13 -19.12 -7.77
N LEU A 56 -3.90 -17.98 -8.43
CA LEU A 56 -4.22 -16.65 -7.91
C LEU A 56 -5.67 -16.29 -8.22
N ARG A 57 -6.10 -16.48 -9.44
CA ARG A 57 -7.47 -16.25 -9.93
C ARG A 57 -7.73 -17.03 -11.21
N ARG A 58 -8.93 -16.91 -11.79
CA ARG A 58 -9.26 -17.57 -13.05
C ARG A 58 -8.23 -17.26 -14.15
N ASN A 59 -7.65 -18.28 -14.74
CA ASN A 59 -6.62 -18.21 -15.79
C ASN A 59 -5.31 -17.50 -15.39
N ARG A 60 -5.02 -17.33 -14.10
CA ARG A 60 -3.75 -16.78 -13.62
C ARG A 60 -3.20 -17.60 -12.46
N TYR A 61 -1.95 -17.95 -12.58
CA TYR A 61 -1.21 -18.77 -11.63
C TYR A 61 0.09 -18.08 -11.24
N LEU A 62 0.53 -18.38 -10.04
CA LEU A 62 1.85 -18.05 -9.54
C LEU A 62 2.75 -19.25 -9.77
N PHE A 63 3.87 -19.06 -10.42
CA PHE A 63 4.88 -20.10 -10.60
C PHE A 63 5.76 -20.21 -9.34
N ILE A 64 5.94 -21.44 -8.87
CA ILE A 64 6.72 -21.79 -7.68
C ILE A 64 8.00 -22.50 -8.17
N PRO A 65 9.17 -21.82 -8.17
CA PRO A 65 10.39 -22.39 -8.72
C PRO A 65 10.92 -23.60 -7.94
N ALA A 66 11.83 -24.34 -8.59
CA ALA A 66 12.46 -25.54 -8.03
C ALA A 66 13.26 -25.25 -6.76
N GLU A 67 13.91 -24.10 -6.66
CA GLU A 67 14.71 -23.67 -5.50
C GLU A 67 13.93 -23.66 -4.18
N ARG A 68 12.58 -23.71 -4.22
CA ARG A 68 11.69 -23.77 -3.06
C ARG A 68 11.49 -25.18 -2.48
N GLY A 69 12.26 -26.16 -2.97
CA GLY A 69 12.31 -27.53 -2.47
C GLY A 69 11.07 -28.38 -2.74
N GLU A 70 11.11 -29.66 -2.30
CA GLU A 70 10.04 -30.65 -2.55
C GLU A 70 8.69 -30.27 -1.95
N MET A 71 8.66 -29.57 -0.83
CA MET A 71 7.42 -29.23 -0.15
C MET A 71 6.61 -28.15 -0.90
N GLY A 72 7.22 -27.41 -1.84
CA GLY A 72 6.52 -26.42 -2.67
C GLY A 72 5.66 -25.43 -1.89
N VAL A 73 5.90 -25.31 -0.57
CA VAL A 73 5.18 -24.37 0.30
C VAL A 73 5.92 -23.04 0.19
N PRO A 74 5.45 -22.11 -0.59
CA PRO A 74 6.09 -20.82 -0.61
C PRO A 74 5.72 -20.11 0.68
N THR A 75 6.69 -19.84 1.53
CA THR A 75 6.67 -18.62 2.33
C THR A 75 6.83 -17.44 1.38
N MET A 76 5.86 -17.27 0.46
CA MET A 76 5.94 -16.14 -0.46
C MET A 76 5.54 -14.89 0.29
N ASN A 77 6.43 -13.91 0.23
CA ASN A 77 6.13 -12.57 0.71
C ASN A 77 4.89 -12.03 -0.02
N PRO A 78 3.79 -11.71 0.68
CA PRO A 78 2.58 -11.19 0.04
C PRO A 78 2.85 -9.92 -0.79
N LEU A 79 3.88 -9.13 -0.46
CA LEU A 79 4.26 -7.95 -1.24
C LEU A 79 4.67 -8.34 -2.68
N LEU A 80 5.34 -9.47 -2.88
CA LEU A 80 5.63 -9.95 -4.24
C LEU A 80 4.34 -10.27 -5.00
N VAL A 81 3.38 -10.94 -4.35
CA VAL A 81 2.11 -11.28 -5.00
C VAL A 81 1.34 -10.01 -5.41
N GLY A 82 1.23 -9.04 -4.50
CA GLY A 82 0.55 -7.78 -4.80
C GLY A 82 1.19 -7.01 -5.95
N SER A 83 2.53 -6.95 -6.02
CA SER A 83 3.25 -6.27 -7.09
C SER A 83 2.93 -6.83 -8.49
N LEU A 84 2.58 -8.10 -8.56
CA LEU A 84 2.26 -8.80 -9.81
C LEU A 84 0.78 -8.68 -10.22
N LEU A 85 -0.09 -8.09 -9.36
CA LEU A 85 -1.53 -8.01 -9.62
C LEU A 85 -1.95 -6.80 -10.45
N VAL A 86 -1.21 -5.71 -10.39
CA VAL A 86 -1.53 -4.44 -11.06
C VAL A 86 -0.26 -3.66 -11.42
N GLU A 87 -0.29 -2.95 -12.53
CA GLU A 87 0.75 -2.03 -12.96
C GLU A 87 0.11 -0.84 -13.69
N PRO A 88 0.54 0.43 -13.45
CA PRO A 88 1.53 0.82 -12.44
C PRO A 88 0.95 0.74 -11.01
N TYR A 89 1.83 0.61 -10.01
CA TYR A 89 1.45 0.57 -8.60
C TYR A 89 2.58 1.09 -7.71
N TYR A 90 2.23 1.41 -6.46
CA TYR A 90 3.14 1.42 -5.30
C TYR A 90 2.36 1.05 -4.04
N TYR A 91 3.03 0.46 -3.06
CA TYR A 91 2.46 0.22 -1.74
C TYR A 91 2.37 1.51 -0.96
N SER A 92 1.24 1.75 -0.28
CA SER A 92 0.97 2.98 0.46
C SER A 92 0.08 2.72 1.68
N TYR A 93 -0.29 3.79 2.38
CA TYR A 93 -1.18 3.78 3.53
C TYR A 93 -0.65 2.89 4.66
N SER A 94 -1.50 2.06 5.31
CA SER A 94 -1.05 1.19 6.40
C SER A 94 0.08 0.24 6.00
N THR A 95 0.24 -0.10 4.71
CA THR A 95 1.33 -0.96 4.24
C THR A 95 2.67 -0.24 4.30
N SER A 96 2.76 0.99 3.79
CA SER A 96 3.98 1.79 3.88
C SER A 96 4.22 2.33 5.29
N ASN A 97 3.15 2.64 6.06
CA ASN A 97 3.26 3.01 7.47
C ASN A 97 3.98 1.94 8.28
N ALA A 98 3.60 0.66 8.09
CA ALA A 98 4.26 -0.47 8.74
C ALA A 98 5.71 -0.65 8.27
N HIS A 99 5.98 -0.46 6.98
CA HIS A 99 7.33 -0.57 6.43
C HIS A 99 8.30 0.44 7.05
N TYR A 100 7.88 1.71 7.19
CA TYR A 100 8.71 2.76 7.79
C TYR A 100 8.66 2.79 9.33
N GLY A 101 7.84 1.96 9.96
CA GLY A 101 7.62 1.99 11.41
C GLY A 101 6.91 3.25 11.87
N PHE A 102 6.05 3.84 11.02
CA PHE A 102 5.20 4.98 11.40
C PHE A 102 3.98 4.54 12.19
N SER A 103 3.61 3.27 12.08
CA SER A 103 2.52 2.61 12.79
C SER A 103 3.01 1.31 13.41
N THR A 104 2.51 0.98 14.59
CA THR A 104 2.73 -0.31 15.25
C THR A 104 1.64 -1.33 14.91
N GLN A 105 0.55 -0.90 14.28
CA GLN A 105 -0.57 -1.75 13.92
C GLN A 105 -0.26 -2.61 12.68
N MET A 106 -0.11 -3.92 12.88
CA MET A 106 0.00 -4.88 11.78
C MET A 106 -1.40 -5.22 11.25
N ARG A 107 -1.63 -4.99 9.97
CA ARG A 107 -2.92 -5.27 9.31
C ARG A 107 -2.76 -6.30 8.20
N PRO A 108 -3.67 -7.29 8.08
CA PRO A 108 -3.60 -8.31 7.03
C PRO A 108 -3.93 -7.74 5.63
N THR A 109 -4.37 -6.48 5.56
CA THR A 109 -4.70 -5.82 4.30
C THR A 109 -3.50 -5.04 3.77
N LEU A 110 -3.09 -5.37 2.55
CA LEU A 110 -2.06 -4.67 1.79
C LEU A 110 -2.71 -3.68 0.83
N TYR A 111 -2.32 -2.42 0.91
CA TYR A 111 -2.86 -1.35 0.07
C TYR A 111 -1.89 -0.99 -1.04
N LEU A 112 -2.38 -1.03 -2.27
CA LEU A 112 -1.66 -0.64 -3.47
C LEU A 112 -2.35 0.57 -4.10
N ALA A 113 -1.63 1.68 -4.20
CA ALA A 113 -2.04 2.83 -4.98
C ALA A 113 -1.76 2.55 -6.46
N THR A 114 -2.70 2.88 -7.33
CA THR A 114 -2.60 2.64 -8.79
C THR A 114 -3.48 3.62 -9.55
N THR A 115 -3.21 3.81 -10.84
CA THR A 115 -4.07 4.60 -11.73
C THR A 115 -5.18 3.77 -12.40
N LYS A 116 -5.22 2.46 -12.13
CA LYS A 116 -6.19 1.52 -12.73
C LYS A 116 -7.23 1.07 -11.70
N THR A 117 -8.51 1.08 -12.07
CA THR A 117 -9.57 0.52 -11.23
C THR A 117 -9.43 -1.00 -11.15
N ARG A 118 -9.33 -1.51 -9.92
CA ARG A 118 -9.22 -2.94 -9.63
C ARG A 118 -10.10 -3.30 -8.44
N ARG A 119 -10.71 -4.49 -8.51
CA ARG A 119 -11.41 -5.07 -7.36
C ARG A 119 -10.41 -5.61 -6.36
N SER A 120 -10.75 -5.54 -5.05
CA SER A 120 -9.96 -6.18 -3.99
C SER A 120 -9.76 -7.67 -4.30
N PHE A 121 -8.62 -8.18 -3.86
CA PHE A 121 -8.23 -9.56 -4.09
C PHE A 121 -7.75 -10.18 -2.77
N ARG A 122 -8.16 -11.42 -2.50
CA ARG A 122 -7.68 -12.19 -1.34
C ARG A 122 -6.80 -13.33 -1.84
N TRP A 123 -5.66 -13.47 -1.19
CA TRP A 123 -4.77 -14.60 -1.40
C TRP A 123 -4.26 -15.09 -0.05
N ARG A 124 -4.55 -16.33 0.29
CA ARG A 124 -4.27 -16.90 1.61
C ARG A 124 -4.82 -15.99 2.73
N ASN A 125 -3.99 -15.62 3.70
CA ASN A 125 -4.37 -14.75 4.83
C ASN A 125 -4.24 -13.25 4.50
N SER A 126 -3.80 -12.89 3.29
CA SER A 126 -3.59 -11.50 2.89
C SER A 126 -4.73 -11.00 2.01
N GLN A 127 -5.20 -9.78 2.28
CA GLN A 127 -6.14 -9.07 1.44
C GLN A 127 -5.43 -7.93 0.72
N PHE A 128 -5.58 -7.85 -0.59
CA PHE A 128 -5.05 -6.76 -1.41
C PHE A 128 -6.17 -5.78 -1.73
N ARG A 129 -5.96 -4.53 -1.40
CA ARG A 129 -6.85 -3.42 -1.72
C ARG A 129 -6.17 -2.46 -2.67
N PHE A 130 -6.81 -2.20 -3.80
CA PHE A 130 -6.32 -1.27 -4.81
C PHE A 130 -7.02 0.07 -4.64
N VAL A 131 -6.23 1.12 -4.44
CA VAL A 131 -6.72 2.49 -4.31
C VAL A 131 -6.45 3.21 -5.62
N THR A 132 -7.52 3.51 -6.35
CA THR A 132 -7.39 4.24 -7.62
C THR A 132 -7.11 5.70 -7.35
N LEU A 133 -6.00 6.18 -7.89
CA LEU A 133 -5.58 7.58 -7.83
C LEU A 133 -5.68 8.24 -9.20
N SER A 134 -5.98 9.54 -9.20
CA SER A 134 -5.79 10.38 -10.40
C SER A 134 -4.29 10.50 -10.73
N ARG A 135 -3.97 10.72 -11.99
CA ARG A 135 -2.56 10.76 -12.46
C ARG A 135 -1.69 11.76 -11.70
N HIS A 136 -2.23 12.93 -11.34
CA HIS A 136 -1.48 13.96 -10.62
C HIS A 136 -1.16 13.56 -9.16
N LYS A 137 -1.90 12.60 -8.58
CA LYS A 137 -1.64 12.05 -7.23
C LYS A 137 -0.70 10.83 -7.26
N PHE A 138 -0.40 10.28 -8.44
CA PHE A 138 0.43 9.09 -8.60
C PHE A 138 1.91 9.49 -8.78
N PHE A 139 2.62 9.71 -7.65
CA PHE A 139 4.02 10.15 -7.58
C PHE A 139 4.62 9.83 -6.21
N GLY A 140 5.90 10.12 -6.00
CA GLY A 140 6.57 10.03 -4.69
C GLY A 140 6.67 8.58 -4.20
N PHE A 141 7.21 7.69 -5.02
CA PHE A 141 7.47 6.30 -4.69
C PHE A 141 8.81 5.86 -5.27
N GLN A 142 9.41 4.87 -4.64
CA GLN A 142 10.71 4.32 -5.01
C GLN A 142 10.69 2.79 -4.92
N GLU A 143 11.63 2.15 -5.60
CA GLU A 143 11.88 0.72 -5.42
C GLU A 143 12.60 0.49 -4.09
N VAL A 144 12.06 -0.40 -3.28
CA VAL A 144 12.65 -0.84 -2.01
C VAL A 144 12.73 -2.36 -1.98
N GLU A 145 13.72 -2.89 -1.27
CA GLU A 145 13.82 -4.31 -1.01
C GLU A 145 13.22 -4.64 0.37
N VAL A 146 12.22 -5.50 0.38
CA VAL A 146 11.55 -5.97 1.59
C VAL A 146 11.59 -7.49 1.65
N LEU A 147 12.33 -8.05 2.60
CA LEU A 147 12.50 -9.50 2.76
C LEU A 147 12.90 -10.20 1.45
N GLY A 148 13.90 -9.65 0.75
CA GLY A 148 14.44 -10.19 -0.50
C GLY A 148 13.54 -9.99 -1.73
N VAL A 149 12.54 -9.09 -1.65
CA VAL A 149 11.65 -8.76 -2.76
C VAL A 149 11.71 -7.28 -3.07
N LYS A 150 11.97 -6.94 -4.32
CA LYS A 150 11.92 -5.57 -4.83
C LYS A 150 10.48 -5.18 -5.15
N VAL A 151 10.02 -4.10 -4.55
CA VAL A 151 8.66 -3.57 -4.73
C VAL A 151 8.65 -2.05 -4.75
N ASN A 152 7.69 -1.45 -5.45
CA ASN A 152 7.47 -0.01 -5.37
C ASN A 152 6.73 0.33 -4.08
N MET A 153 7.31 1.23 -3.28
CA MET A 153 6.77 1.71 -2.01
C MET A 153 6.69 3.24 -2.03
N ALA A 154 5.63 3.81 -1.46
CA ALA A 154 5.58 5.25 -1.24
C ALA A 154 6.83 5.71 -0.47
N GLU A 155 7.40 6.85 -0.84
CA GLU A 155 8.45 7.50 -0.05
C GLU A 155 7.92 7.91 1.32
N PRO A 156 8.79 8.16 2.33
CA PRO A 156 8.36 8.52 3.68
C PRO A 156 7.35 9.68 3.69
N GLU A 157 7.65 10.76 2.98
CA GLU A 157 6.79 11.96 2.88
C GLU A 157 5.45 11.63 2.20
N LYS A 158 5.51 10.85 1.12
CA LYS A 158 4.30 10.41 0.41
C LYS A 158 3.44 9.49 1.27
N THR A 159 4.07 8.67 2.10
CA THR A 159 3.38 7.79 3.06
C THR A 159 2.54 8.59 4.05
N VAL A 160 3.10 9.67 4.62
CA VAL A 160 2.36 10.59 5.49
C VAL A 160 1.23 11.28 4.72
N VAL A 161 1.53 11.85 3.58
CA VAL A 161 0.56 12.58 2.74
C VAL A 161 -0.62 11.70 2.31
N ASP A 162 -0.34 10.48 1.84
CA ASP A 162 -1.39 9.53 1.43
C ASP A 162 -2.26 9.13 2.63
N SER A 163 -1.66 8.93 3.81
CA SER A 163 -2.39 8.58 5.03
C SER A 163 -3.38 9.67 5.43
N VAL A 164 -2.98 10.94 5.33
CA VAL A 164 -3.86 12.09 5.58
C VAL A 164 -4.93 12.25 4.49
N ASP A 165 -4.60 11.98 3.21
CA ASP A 165 -5.57 12.07 2.09
C ASP A 165 -6.70 11.05 2.24
N LYS A 166 -6.41 9.86 2.78
CA LYS A 166 -7.37 8.76 2.90
C LYS A 166 -7.29 8.05 4.27
N LEU A 167 -7.71 8.73 5.33
CA LEU A 167 -7.66 8.26 6.72
C LEU A 167 -8.08 6.79 6.89
N LYS A 168 -9.16 6.37 6.23
CA LYS A 168 -9.70 5.01 6.33
C LYS A 168 -8.75 3.89 5.91
N TYR A 169 -7.78 4.20 5.05
CA TYR A 169 -6.80 3.21 4.57
C TYR A 169 -5.54 3.19 5.44
N ALA A 170 -5.35 4.25 6.21
CA ALA A 170 -4.26 4.36 7.18
C ALA A 170 -4.66 3.91 8.59
N GLY A 171 -5.94 3.70 8.85
CA GLY A 171 -6.41 3.19 10.14
C GLY A 171 -7.34 4.10 10.93
N GLY A 172 -7.71 5.25 10.37
CA GLY A 172 -8.49 6.28 11.05
C GLY A 172 -7.65 7.48 11.45
N VAL A 173 -8.29 8.48 12.04
CA VAL A 173 -7.62 9.75 12.35
C VAL A 173 -6.61 9.63 13.48
N GLN A 174 -6.89 8.80 14.50
CA GLN A 174 -5.99 8.53 15.63
C GLN A 174 -4.67 7.92 15.14
N GLU A 175 -4.77 6.89 14.30
CA GLU A 175 -3.62 6.24 13.70
C GLU A 175 -2.84 7.19 12.79
N VAL A 176 -3.53 8.05 12.03
CA VAL A 176 -2.88 9.05 11.16
C VAL A 176 -2.12 10.09 11.99
N LEU A 177 -2.62 10.48 13.17
CA LEU A 177 -1.86 11.35 14.07
C LEU A 177 -0.55 10.69 14.53
N ALA A 178 -0.60 9.39 14.88
CA ALA A 178 0.61 8.63 15.24
C ALA A 178 1.57 8.51 14.05
N VAL A 179 1.03 8.28 12.83
CA VAL A 179 1.82 8.25 11.58
C VAL A 179 2.52 9.58 11.34
N ILE A 180 1.85 10.72 11.54
CA ILE A 180 2.48 12.05 11.43
C ILE A 180 3.55 12.20 12.50
N CYS A 181 3.26 11.92 13.76
CA CYS A 181 4.20 12.05 14.88
C CYS A 181 5.51 11.27 14.64
N ASN A 182 5.39 10.00 14.24
CA ASN A 182 6.54 9.15 13.96
C ASN A 182 7.22 9.52 12.63
N GLY A 183 6.44 9.96 11.65
CA GLY A 183 6.90 10.37 10.33
C GLY A 183 7.74 11.64 10.39
N LEU A 184 7.32 12.67 11.12
CA LEU A 184 8.03 13.96 11.24
C LEU A 184 9.48 13.81 11.73
N ARG A 185 9.82 12.70 12.39
CA ARG A 185 11.19 12.38 12.81
C ARG A 185 12.08 11.84 11.67
N LYS A 186 11.51 11.49 10.53
CA LYS A 186 12.17 10.76 9.43
C LYS A 186 11.98 11.39 8.06
N VAL A 187 11.05 12.33 7.92
CA VAL A 187 10.73 12.99 6.64
C VAL A 187 11.47 14.33 6.53
N ASP A 188 11.73 14.72 5.31
CA ASP A 188 12.13 16.08 4.98
C ASP A 188 10.88 16.98 4.98
N ALA A 189 10.90 18.06 5.78
CA ALA A 189 9.75 18.93 5.99
C ALA A 189 9.36 19.69 4.72
N GLU A 190 10.34 20.19 3.97
CA GLU A 190 10.11 20.92 2.71
C GLU A 190 9.44 20.01 1.68
N ARG A 191 9.97 18.79 1.52
CA ARG A 191 9.43 17.79 0.60
C ARG A 191 8.04 17.30 1.03
N LEU A 192 7.78 17.18 2.34
CA LEU A 192 6.45 16.85 2.86
C LEU A 192 5.42 17.90 2.45
N VAL A 193 5.75 19.19 2.62
CA VAL A 193 4.89 20.32 2.22
C VAL A 193 4.70 20.36 0.71
N GLU A 194 5.76 20.18 -0.07
CA GLU A 194 5.67 20.09 -1.53
C GLU A 194 4.72 18.99 -1.98
N TYR A 195 4.86 17.78 -1.40
CA TYR A 195 4.01 16.65 -1.73
C TYR A 195 2.55 16.89 -1.35
N ALA A 196 2.30 17.48 -0.18
CA ALA A 196 0.96 17.84 0.25
C ALA A 196 0.29 18.83 -0.73
N ARG A 197 1.02 19.85 -1.17
CA ARG A 197 0.55 20.83 -2.17
C ARG A 197 0.28 20.18 -3.53
N ARG A 198 1.17 19.30 -3.98
CA ARG A 198 1.06 18.56 -5.24
C ARG A 198 -0.19 17.68 -5.30
N MET A 199 -0.71 17.22 -4.17
CA MET A 199 -1.96 16.45 -4.09
C MET A 199 -3.19 17.24 -4.53
N ARG A 200 -3.14 18.59 -4.56
CA ARG A 200 -4.26 19.49 -4.94
C ARG A 200 -5.54 19.14 -4.18
N ASN A 201 -5.43 18.93 -2.88
CA ASN A 201 -6.55 18.58 -1.99
C ASN A 201 -6.53 19.49 -0.75
N HIS A 202 -7.40 20.48 -0.72
CA HIS A 202 -7.49 21.42 0.40
C HIS A 202 -7.79 20.70 1.73
N SER A 203 -8.68 19.71 1.72
CA SER A 203 -9.01 18.95 2.93
C SER A 203 -7.82 18.17 3.51
N LEU A 204 -6.89 17.75 2.66
CA LEU A 204 -5.63 17.14 3.09
C LEU A 204 -4.78 18.19 3.82
N ILE A 205 -4.59 19.37 3.22
CA ILE A 205 -3.80 20.46 3.79
C ILE A 205 -4.39 20.88 5.15
N GLN A 206 -5.70 21.07 5.21
CA GLN A 206 -6.42 21.45 6.44
C GLN A 206 -6.18 20.43 7.56
N ARG A 207 -6.38 19.12 7.26
CA ARG A 207 -6.15 18.07 8.26
C ARG A 207 -4.69 17.96 8.66
N MET A 208 -3.76 18.01 7.70
CA MET A 208 -2.34 17.88 7.98
C MET A 208 -1.86 19.01 8.90
N GLY A 209 -2.18 20.26 8.56
CA GLY A 209 -1.79 21.40 9.39
C GLY A 209 -2.41 21.34 10.79
N TYR A 210 -3.70 21.04 10.89
CA TYR A 210 -4.37 20.87 12.19
C TYR A 210 -3.72 19.77 13.04
N LEU A 211 -3.42 18.60 12.45
CA LEU A 211 -2.82 17.48 13.18
C LEU A 211 -1.37 17.78 13.59
N ILE A 212 -0.61 18.51 12.76
CA ILE A 212 0.72 19.00 13.12
C ILE A 212 0.60 19.96 14.32
N ASP A 213 -0.33 20.93 14.30
CA ASP A 213 -0.53 21.86 15.43
C ASP A 213 -0.94 21.14 16.71
N VAL A 214 -1.74 20.07 16.59
CA VAL A 214 -2.05 19.20 17.74
C VAL A 214 -0.77 18.64 18.35
N LEU A 215 0.15 18.10 17.56
CA LEU A 215 1.40 17.50 18.05
C LEU A 215 2.38 18.54 18.61
N LEU A 216 2.46 19.72 17.99
CA LEU A 216 3.28 20.83 18.47
C LEU A 216 2.80 21.32 19.84
N ASN A 217 1.46 21.52 20.01
CA ASN A 217 0.86 21.97 21.24
C ASN A 217 1.00 20.96 22.40
N GLU A 218 1.15 19.66 22.09
CA GLU A 218 1.46 18.61 23.07
C GLU A 218 2.96 18.49 23.36
N GLY A 219 3.82 19.17 22.59
CA GLY A 219 5.27 19.07 22.72
C GLY A 219 5.84 17.70 22.33
N VAL A 220 5.09 16.89 21.57
CA VAL A 220 5.50 15.52 21.19
C VAL A 220 6.17 15.43 19.82
N ALA A 221 6.12 16.49 19.05
CA ALA A 221 6.82 16.61 17.76
C ALA A 221 7.36 18.02 17.56
N SER A 222 8.25 18.17 16.59
CA SER A 222 8.73 19.46 16.08
C SER A 222 8.49 19.54 14.57
N PHE A 223 8.20 20.73 14.08
CA PHE A 223 8.03 21.00 12.64
C PHE A 223 8.47 22.45 12.37
N PRO A 224 9.24 22.75 11.31
CA PRO A 224 9.69 24.10 10.99
C PRO A 224 8.50 25.05 10.76
N GLU A 225 8.53 26.22 11.39
CA GLU A 225 7.42 27.18 11.32
C GLU A 225 7.23 27.74 9.90
N ASP A 226 8.31 28.03 9.19
CA ASP A 226 8.29 28.47 7.80
C ASP A 226 7.62 27.45 6.86
N GLU A 227 7.89 26.17 7.06
CA GLU A 227 7.23 25.10 6.28
C GLU A 227 5.76 24.96 6.66
N ARG A 228 5.42 25.14 7.92
CA ARG A 228 4.04 25.16 8.38
C ARG A 228 3.26 26.33 7.77
N GLU A 229 3.85 27.52 7.73
CA GLU A 229 3.26 28.72 7.13
C GLU A 229 3.03 28.54 5.61
N ARG A 230 3.91 27.83 4.91
CA ARG A 230 3.74 27.52 3.47
C ARG A 230 2.49 26.68 3.17
N LEU A 231 1.86 26.05 4.15
CA LEU A 231 0.58 25.34 3.98
C LEU A 231 -0.63 26.29 4.03
N LEU A 232 -0.58 27.37 4.82
CA LEU A 232 -1.72 28.26 5.08
C LEU A 232 -2.39 28.84 3.81
N PRO A 233 -1.67 29.28 2.78
CA PRO A 233 -2.27 29.78 1.54
C PRO A 233 -3.10 28.72 0.78
N HIS A 234 -2.91 27.44 1.12
CA HIS A 234 -3.59 26.33 0.48
C HIS A 234 -4.77 25.76 1.30
N VAL A 235 -5.10 26.40 2.41
CA VAL A 235 -6.27 26.08 3.23
C VAL A 235 -7.55 26.38 2.45
N GLY A 236 -8.49 25.44 2.40
CA GLY A 236 -9.76 25.60 1.69
C GLY A 236 -10.70 26.59 2.37
N LYS A 237 -11.58 27.20 1.60
CA LYS A 237 -12.58 28.18 2.13
C LYS A 237 -13.65 27.53 3.05
N ALA A 238 -14.00 26.27 2.78
CA ALA A 238 -14.99 25.54 3.58
C ALA A 238 -14.36 24.89 4.82
N ALA A 239 -15.08 24.91 5.94
CA ALA A 239 -14.72 24.11 7.09
C ALA A 239 -14.96 22.62 6.82
N ILE A 240 -14.08 21.77 7.34
CA ILE A 240 -14.19 20.31 7.21
C ILE A 240 -14.16 19.65 8.58
N TYR A 241 -14.77 18.50 8.69
CA TYR A 241 -14.60 17.66 9.89
C TYR A 241 -13.24 16.95 9.87
N LEU A 242 -12.59 16.87 11.03
CA LEU A 242 -11.34 16.14 11.20
C LEU A 242 -11.54 14.69 10.81
N ASP A 243 -12.52 14.01 11.42
CA ASP A 243 -12.99 12.69 10.98
C ASP A 243 -14.30 12.84 10.17
N PRO A 244 -14.26 12.60 8.86
CA PRO A 244 -15.45 12.66 8.02
C PRO A 244 -16.52 11.61 8.35
N ALA A 245 -16.13 10.51 9.00
CA ALA A 245 -17.01 9.40 9.40
C ALA A 245 -17.58 9.58 10.81
N GLY A 246 -16.96 10.46 11.63
CA GLY A 246 -17.37 10.71 12.99
C GLY A 246 -18.60 11.62 13.13
N GLU A 247 -18.92 11.98 14.36
CA GLU A 247 -20.03 12.89 14.68
C GLU A 247 -19.89 14.25 13.99
N LYS A 248 -21.03 14.91 13.70
CA LYS A 248 -21.07 16.22 13.04
C LYS A 248 -21.14 17.36 14.07
N SER A 249 -20.32 17.25 15.11
CA SER A 249 -20.18 18.22 16.21
C SER A 249 -18.70 18.54 16.44
N GLY A 250 -18.39 19.58 17.20
CA GLY A 250 -17.03 19.92 17.55
C GLY A 250 -16.70 21.40 17.43
N ARG A 251 -15.52 21.78 17.87
CA ARG A 251 -15.01 23.16 17.83
C ARG A 251 -14.27 23.42 16.53
N LEU A 252 -14.57 24.57 15.90
CA LEU A 252 -13.86 25.03 14.71
C LEU A 252 -12.48 25.60 15.07
N ASP A 253 -11.43 25.02 14.52
CA ASP A 253 -10.12 25.66 14.39
C ASP A 253 -10.15 26.66 13.22
N LYS A 254 -9.88 27.94 13.52
CA LYS A 254 -9.98 29.01 12.52
C LYS A 254 -8.81 29.04 11.54
N ALA A 255 -7.60 28.64 11.96
CA ALA A 255 -6.42 28.67 11.13
C ALA A 255 -6.53 27.62 10.00
N TRP A 256 -6.83 26.40 10.36
CA TRP A 256 -6.92 25.28 9.42
C TRP A 256 -8.36 25.02 8.91
N ARG A 257 -9.37 25.72 9.47
CA ARG A 257 -10.80 25.52 9.17
C ARG A 257 -11.25 24.06 9.33
N VAL A 258 -10.76 23.43 10.39
CA VAL A 258 -11.07 22.05 10.78
C VAL A 258 -12.01 22.06 11.99
N ILE A 259 -13.10 21.33 11.91
CA ILE A 259 -13.97 21.06 13.05
C ILE A 259 -13.41 19.82 13.74
N GLY A 260 -12.83 20.01 14.94
CA GLY A 260 -12.29 18.94 15.76
C GLY A 260 -13.43 18.14 16.40
N ASN A 261 -13.85 17.09 15.73
CA ASN A 261 -14.97 16.22 16.12
C ASN A 261 -14.52 14.90 16.74
N VAL A 262 -13.27 14.83 17.19
CA VAL A 262 -12.69 13.72 17.95
C VAL A 262 -12.15 14.27 19.26
N PRO A 263 -12.52 13.68 20.41
CA PRO A 263 -11.98 14.10 21.71
C PRO A 263 -10.45 14.03 21.75
N ARG A 264 -9.81 15.00 22.41
CA ARG A 264 -8.34 15.11 22.45
C ARG A 264 -7.68 13.84 22.99
N SER A 265 -8.23 13.28 24.07
CA SER A 265 -7.72 12.04 24.69
C SER A 265 -7.79 10.84 23.73
N GLU A 266 -8.86 10.74 22.97
CA GLU A 266 -9.02 9.69 21.96
C GLU A 266 -8.09 9.93 20.77
N LEU A 267 -7.94 11.16 20.31
CA LEU A 267 -7.06 11.50 19.18
C LEU A 267 -5.60 11.15 19.48
N LEU A 268 -5.16 11.33 20.73
CA LEU A 268 -3.77 11.06 21.19
C LEU A 268 -3.54 9.59 21.60
N SER A 269 -4.57 8.76 21.63
CA SER A 269 -4.48 7.39 22.17
C SER A 269 -3.42 6.50 21.52
N GLU A 270 -3.12 6.72 20.23
CA GLU A 270 -2.13 5.96 19.48
C GLU A 270 -0.74 6.66 19.44
N VAL A 271 -0.64 7.88 19.98
CA VAL A 271 0.64 8.61 20.08
C VAL A 271 1.39 8.14 21.28
N GLN A 272 2.52 7.44 21.06
CA GLN A 272 3.44 7.07 22.15
C GLN A 272 4.20 8.32 22.62
N ILE A 273 3.79 8.88 23.74
CA ILE A 273 4.52 9.93 24.45
C ILE A 273 5.74 9.25 25.09
N ARG A 274 6.93 9.48 24.54
CA ARG A 274 8.19 9.04 25.13
C ARG A 274 8.80 10.14 25.98
#